data_07678f49b5e53694dbedd2beae057847
#
_entry.id   07678f49b5e53694dbedd2beae057847
#
_cell.length_a   1.000
_cell.length_b   1.000
_cell.length_c   1.000
_cell.angle_alpha   90.00
_cell.angle_beta   90.00
_cell.angle_gamma   90.00
#
_symmetry.space_group_name_H-M   'P 1'
#
loop_
_entity.id
_entity.type
_entity.pdbx_description
1 polymer ?
#
loop_
_entity_poly.entity_id
_entity_poly.type
_entity_poly.pdbx_seq_one_letter_code
_entity_poly.pdbx_strand_id
1 'polypeptide(L)'
;HVAVAGARLIAEGKADRGLFVCGTGMGVAMAANKVPGIRASVAHDSFSVERLILSNDAQVLTFGQRIIGIELARRLAKEWLGYVFDPSSHSAPKVAALEAYDQDPTHELPEALEAC
;
A
#
# COMPACT_ATOMS: atom_id res chain seq x y z
N HIS A 1 -15.90 -4.95 -8.51
CA HIS A 1 -15.00 -5.49 -7.49
C HIS A 1 -14.83 -4.49 -6.35
N VAL A 2 -15.08 -4.92 -5.13
CA VAL A 2 -15.09 -4.03 -3.94
C VAL A 2 -13.75 -3.33 -3.73
N ALA A 3 -12.64 -4.06 -3.84
CA ALA A 3 -11.31 -3.50 -3.63
C ALA A 3 -10.95 -2.47 -4.72
N VAL A 4 -11.35 -2.70 -5.95
CA VAL A 4 -11.15 -1.74 -7.04
C VAL A 4 -11.97 -0.48 -6.79
N ALA A 5 -13.24 -0.63 -6.38
CA ALA A 5 -14.11 0.50 -6.08
C ALA A 5 -13.55 1.34 -4.93
N GLY A 6 -13.09 0.69 -3.85
CA GLY A 6 -12.46 1.37 -2.72
C GLY A 6 -11.18 2.09 -3.11
N ALA A 7 -10.33 1.44 -3.89
CA ALA A 7 -9.09 2.04 -4.38
C ALA A 7 -9.36 3.27 -5.28
N ARG A 8 -10.39 3.22 -6.10
CA ARG A 8 -10.79 4.36 -6.92
C ARG A 8 -11.22 5.56 -6.08
N LEU A 9 -11.90 5.34 -4.97
CA LEU A 9 -12.26 6.43 -4.04
C LEU A 9 -11.00 7.14 -3.52
N ILE A 10 -9.97 6.38 -3.20
CA ILE A 10 -8.68 6.95 -2.75
C ILE A 10 -8.01 7.70 -3.89
N ALA A 11 -7.93 7.12 -5.08
CA ALA A 11 -7.33 7.75 -6.25
C ALA A 11 -8.03 9.05 -6.64
N GLU A 12 -9.33 9.14 -6.41
CA GLU A 12 -10.14 10.33 -6.69
C GLU A 12 -10.07 11.38 -5.57
N GLY A 13 -9.34 11.12 -4.50
CA GLY A 13 -9.21 12.04 -3.37
C GLY A 13 -10.38 12.05 -2.40
N LYS A 14 -11.29 11.09 -2.50
CA LYS A 14 -12.46 10.99 -1.61
C LYS A 14 -12.17 10.28 -0.30
N ALA A 15 -11.04 9.60 -0.20
CA ALA A 15 -10.53 8.97 1.00
C ALA A 15 -9.00 9.02 0.95
N ASP A 16 -8.36 9.00 2.12
CA ASP A 16 -6.90 9.07 2.21
C ASP A 16 -6.25 7.69 2.24
N ARG A 17 -6.89 6.74 2.93
CA ARG A 17 -6.39 5.38 3.13
C ARG A 17 -7.54 4.39 3.12
N GLY A 18 -7.18 3.12 2.86
CA GLY A 18 -8.14 2.02 2.91
C GLY A 18 -7.59 0.82 3.67
N LEU A 19 -8.45 0.17 4.42
CA LEU A 19 -8.17 -1.12 5.03
C LEU A 19 -9.12 -2.14 4.41
N PHE A 20 -8.57 -3.08 3.66
CA PHE A 20 -9.38 -4.08 2.96
C PHE A 20 -9.10 -5.47 3.53
N VAL A 21 -10.13 -6.27 3.65
CA VAL A 21 -10.05 -7.60 4.26
C VAL A 21 -10.64 -8.64 3.32
N CYS A 22 -9.92 -9.75 3.13
CA CYS A 22 -10.46 -10.95 2.50
C CYS A 22 -9.89 -12.18 3.23
N GLY A 23 -9.95 -13.35 2.65
CA GLY A 23 -9.46 -14.57 3.31
C GLY A 23 -7.97 -14.52 3.63
N THR A 24 -7.14 -14.04 2.72
CA THR A 24 -5.67 -13.95 2.87
C THR A 24 -5.12 -12.53 2.84
N GLY A 25 -5.92 -11.56 2.44
CA GLY A 25 -5.46 -10.19 2.20
C GLY A 25 -4.77 -9.99 0.86
N MET A 26 -4.48 -11.06 0.14
CA MET A 26 -3.70 -11.00 -1.11
C MET A 26 -4.54 -10.54 -2.30
N GLY A 27 -5.71 -11.15 -2.50
CA GLY A 27 -6.56 -10.83 -3.65
C GLY A 27 -7.04 -9.38 -3.65
N VAL A 28 -7.44 -8.88 -2.48
CA VAL A 28 -7.87 -7.47 -2.37
C VAL A 28 -6.71 -6.50 -2.58
N ALA A 29 -5.49 -6.88 -2.18
CA ALA A 29 -4.30 -6.07 -2.46
C ALA A 29 -4.00 -6.03 -3.95
N MET A 30 -4.00 -7.19 -4.60
CA MET A 30 -3.75 -7.28 -6.05
C MET A 30 -4.79 -6.50 -6.83
N ALA A 31 -6.06 -6.60 -6.45
CA ALA A 31 -7.14 -5.85 -7.10
C ALA A 31 -6.98 -4.34 -6.92
N ALA A 32 -6.68 -3.89 -5.70
CA ALA A 32 -6.44 -2.47 -5.42
C ALA A 32 -5.29 -1.92 -6.26
N ASN A 33 -4.22 -2.70 -6.43
CA ASN A 33 -3.05 -2.30 -7.21
C ASN A 33 -3.32 -2.16 -8.70
N LYS A 34 -4.48 -2.62 -9.20
CA LYS A 34 -4.87 -2.38 -10.60
C LYS A 34 -5.31 -0.94 -10.86
N VAL A 35 -5.56 -0.17 -9.82
CA VAL A 35 -5.93 1.23 -9.96
C VAL A 35 -4.66 2.07 -9.98
N PRO A 36 -4.39 2.82 -11.06
CA PRO A 36 -3.19 3.65 -11.14
C PRO A 36 -3.07 4.62 -9.97
N GLY A 37 -1.86 4.73 -9.42
CA GLY A 37 -1.57 5.58 -8.27
C GLY A 37 -1.80 4.92 -6.92
N ILE A 38 -2.37 3.71 -6.88
CA ILE A 38 -2.65 2.99 -5.64
C ILE A 38 -1.56 1.95 -5.38
N ARG A 39 -1.03 1.98 -4.16
CA ARG A 39 -0.09 1.00 -3.65
C ARG A 39 -0.73 0.29 -2.46
N ALA A 40 -0.92 -1.00 -2.59
CA ALA A 40 -1.59 -1.84 -1.61
C ALA A 40 -0.77 -3.08 -1.32
N SER A 41 -0.73 -3.49 -0.07
CA SER A 41 -0.13 -4.77 0.29
C SER A 41 -0.76 -5.33 1.56
N VAL A 42 -0.73 -6.66 1.66
CA VAL A 42 -0.99 -7.35 2.91
C VAL A 42 0.22 -7.17 3.83
N ALA A 43 -0.04 -6.93 5.12
CA ALA A 43 1.00 -6.89 6.14
C ALA A 43 0.42 -7.33 7.48
N HIS A 44 0.97 -8.39 8.06
CA HIS A 44 0.46 -9.01 9.28
C HIS A 44 1.43 -8.91 10.46
N ASP A 45 2.41 -8.01 10.39
CA ASP A 45 3.36 -7.74 11.47
C ASP A 45 3.65 -6.24 11.57
N SER A 46 4.13 -5.81 12.72
CA SER A 46 4.39 -4.39 12.98
C SER A 46 5.44 -3.79 12.06
N PHE A 47 6.51 -4.52 11.76
CA PHE A 47 7.57 -4.00 10.91
C PHE A 47 7.08 -3.78 9.48
N SER A 48 6.36 -4.76 8.92
CA SER A 48 5.81 -4.63 7.57
C SER A 48 4.79 -3.49 7.47
N VAL A 49 3.94 -3.34 8.47
CA VAL A 49 2.96 -2.23 8.52
C VAL A 49 3.66 -0.88 8.55
N GLU A 50 4.72 -0.74 9.36
CA GLU A 50 5.53 0.47 9.41
C GLU A 50 6.16 0.77 8.04
N ARG A 51 6.80 -0.23 7.43
CA ARG A 51 7.47 -0.06 6.15
C ARG A 51 6.48 0.18 5.00
N LEU A 52 5.27 -0.32 5.11
CA LEU A 52 4.23 -0.06 4.12
C LEU A 52 3.99 1.45 3.94
N ILE A 53 3.99 2.19 5.03
CA ILE A 53 3.84 3.65 4.99
C ILE A 53 5.20 4.34 4.80
N LEU A 54 6.17 4.05 5.65
CA LEU A 54 7.41 4.83 5.71
C LEU A 54 8.35 4.54 4.53
N SER A 55 8.26 3.36 3.92
CA SER A 55 9.07 3.03 2.75
C SER A 55 8.29 3.11 1.44
N ASN A 56 6.99 2.83 1.45
CA ASN A 56 6.23 2.65 0.21
C ASN A 56 5.13 3.69 0.00
N ASP A 57 4.85 4.51 1.01
CA ASP A 57 3.75 5.48 0.95
C ASP A 57 2.47 4.83 0.40
N ALA A 58 2.16 3.63 0.88
CA ALA A 58 1.00 2.91 0.42
C ALA A 58 -0.27 3.46 1.06
N GLN A 59 -1.33 3.51 0.29
CA GLN A 59 -2.61 3.99 0.76
C GLN A 59 -3.48 2.88 1.31
N VAL A 60 -3.20 1.62 0.95
CA VAL A 60 -4.06 0.49 1.29
C VAL A 60 -3.28 -0.58 2.03
N LEU A 61 -3.75 -0.89 3.24
CA LEU A 61 -3.32 -2.04 4.02
C LEU A 61 -4.37 -3.13 3.86
N THR A 62 -3.95 -4.37 3.68
CA THR A 62 -4.90 -5.48 3.64
C THR A 62 -4.60 -6.53 4.68
N PHE A 63 -5.66 -7.17 5.20
CA PHE A 63 -5.58 -8.27 6.14
C PHE A 63 -6.28 -9.51 5.59
N GLY A 64 -5.78 -10.68 5.98
CA GLY A 64 -6.46 -11.94 5.75
C GLY A 64 -7.14 -12.42 7.01
N GLN A 65 -8.48 -12.54 7.01
CA GLN A 65 -9.22 -12.99 8.18
C GLN A 65 -8.89 -14.44 8.57
N ARG A 66 -8.37 -15.22 7.63
CA ARG A 66 -7.93 -16.60 7.91
C ARG A 66 -6.51 -16.65 8.46
N ILE A 67 -5.78 -15.56 8.42
CA ILE A 67 -4.36 -15.51 8.77
C ILE A 67 -4.13 -14.82 10.10
N ILE A 68 -4.80 -13.68 10.32
CA ILE A 68 -4.55 -12.82 11.47
C ILE A 68 -5.73 -12.85 12.44
N GLY A 69 -5.44 -12.89 13.75
CA GLY A 69 -6.46 -12.78 14.77
C GLY A 69 -6.90 -11.33 14.97
N ILE A 70 -8.11 -11.15 15.50
CA ILE A 70 -8.73 -9.83 15.62
C ILE A 70 -7.94 -8.87 16.51
N GLU A 71 -7.33 -9.34 17.58
CA GLU A 71 -6.59 -8.47 18.49
C GLU A 71 -5.33 -7.93 17.85
N LEU A 72 -4.60 -8.78 17.11
CA LEU A 72 -3.45 -8.32 16.37
C LEU A 72 -3.86 -7.37 15.23
N ALA A 73 -4.94 -7.67 14.53
CA ALA A 73 -5.46 -6.81 13.48
C ALA A 73 -5.79 -5.42 14.01
N ARG A 74 -6.44 -5.32 15.17
CA ARG A 74 -6.74 -4.03 15.81
C ARG A 74 -5.48 -3.25 16.15
N ARG A 75 -4.49 -3.93 16.70
CA ARG A 75 -3.19 -3.31 17.04
C ARG A 75 -2.49 -2.78 15.81
N LEU A 76 -2.39 -3.59 14.75
CA LEU A 76 -1.73 -3.20 13.52
C LEU A 76 -2.46 -2.06 12.82
N ALA A 77 -3.79 -2.07 12.80
CA ALA A 77 -4.58 -0.99 12.22
C ALA A 77 -4.35 0.33 12.95
N LYS A 78 -4.27 0.28 14.29
CA LYS A 78 -3.99 1.47 15.11
C LYS A 78 -2.59 2.01 14.83
N GLU A 79 -1.57 1.14 14.77
CA GLU A 79 -0.20 1.55 14.43
C GLU A 79 -0.16 2.18 13.04
N TRP A 80 -0.80 1.57 12.07
CA TRP A 80 -0.86 2.02 10.69
C TRP A 80 -1.45 3.42 10.56
N LEU A 81 -2.53 3.72 11.28
CA LEU A 81 -3.15 5.04 11.24
C LEU A 81 -2.24 6.15 11.78
N GLY A 82 -1.26 5.81 12.60
CA GLY A 82 -0.32 6.77 13.17
C GLY A 82 0.88 7.10 12.29
N TYR A 83 1.17 6.31 11.27
CA TYR A 83 2.32 6.55 10.41
C TYR A 83 2.00 7.56 9.31
N VAL A 84 2.96 8.44 9.02
CA VAL A 84 2.88 9.42 7.94
C VAL A 84 4.16 9.34 7.11
N PHE A 85 4.02 9.24 5.81
CA PHE A 85 5.17 9.21 4.91
C PHE A 85 5.90 10.55 4.92
N ASP A 86 7.24 10.50 4.98
CA ASP A 86 8.10 11.67 4.90
C ASP A 86 8.58 11.86 3.45
N PRO A 87 8.09 12.90 2.73
CA PRO A 87 8.49 13.14 1.34
C PRO A 87 9.97 13.47 1.17
N SER A 88 10.69 13.79 2.26
CA SER A 88 12.12 14.08 2.22
C SER A 88 12.97 12.84 2.51
N SER A 89 12.34 11.69 2.78
CA SER A 89 13.05 10.45 3.11
C SER A 89 13.77 9.84 1.92
N HIS A 90 14.68 8.91 2.20
CA HIS A 90 15.38 8.14 1.16
C HIS A 90 14.44 7.29 0.29
N SER A 91 13.24 7.01 0.79
CA SER A 91 12.26 6.21 0.08
C SER A 91 11.47 7.00 -0.98
N ALA A 92 11.42 8.32 -0.89
CA ALA A 92 10.63 9.14 -1.79
C ALA A 92 10.97 8.94 -3.28
N PRO A 93 12.24 8.88 -3.70
CA PRO A 93 12.57 8.62 -5.11
C PRO A 93 12.08 7.24 -5.59
N LYS A 94 12.08 6.24 -4.71
CA LYS A 94 11.61 4.89 -5.05
C LYS A 94 10.10 4.84 -5.22
N VAL A 95 9.37 5.57 -4.39
CA VAL A 95 7.91 5.71 -4.53
C VAL A 95 7.57 6.41 -5.84
N ALA A 96 8.28 7.50 -6.16
CA ALA A 96 8.09 8.21 -7.42
C ALA A 96 8.37 7.32 -8.63
N ALA A 97 9.39 6.45 -8.54
CA ALA A 97 9.71 5.49 -9.59
C ALA A 97 8.57 4.49 -9.80
N LEU A 98 7.96 3.99 -8.73
CA LEU A 98 6.81 3.08 -8.83
C LEU A 98 5.63 3.78 -9.51
N GLU A 99 5.36 5.03 -9.15
CA GLU A 99 4.29 5.81 -9.77
C GLU A 99 4.51 6.04 -11.27
N ALA A 100 5.77 6.18 -11.70
CA ALA A 100 6.09 6.33 -13.10
C ALA A 100 5.64 5.13 -13.93
N TYR A 101 5.69 3.92 -13.36
CA TYR A 101 5.22 2.71 -14.04
C TYR A 101 3.70 2.69 -14.24
N ASP A 102 2.94 3.37 -13.40
CA ASP A 102 1.50 3.51 -13.59
C ASP A 102 1.18 4.34 -14.85
N GLN A 103 2.05 5.28 -15.20
CA GLN A 103 1.90 6.12 -16.39
C GLN A 103 2.45 5.42 -17.64
N ASP A 104 3.55 4.69 -17.49
CA ASP A 104 4.22 3.98 -18.59
C ASP A 104 4.87 2.71 -18.06
N PRO A 105 4.24 1.53 -18.28
CA PRO A 105 4.78 0.25 -17.82
C PRO A 105 6.13 -0.11 -18.42
N THR A 106 6.54 0.55 -19.50
CA THR A 106 7.84 0.33 -20.15
C THR A 106 8.90 1.34 -19.69
N HIS A 107 8.57 2.19 -18.72
CA HIS A 107 9.48 3.20 -18.19
C HIS A 107 10.77 2.56 -17.68
N GLU A 108 11.92 3.14 -18.06
CA GLU A 108 13.23 2.71 -17.60
C GLU A 108 13.68 3.58 -16.42
N LEU A 109 14.14 2.94 -15.36
CA LEU A 109 14.65 3.65 -14.19
C LEU A 109 16.15 3.91 -14.34
N PRO A 110 16.66 5.01 -13.74
CA PRO A 110 18.09 5.16 -13.54
C PRO A 110 18.65 3.95 -12.78
N GLU A 111 19.83 3.48 -13.16
CA GLU A 111 20.48 2.31 -12.58
C GLU A 111 20.53 2.35 -11.04
N ALA A 112 20.73 3.53 -10.47
CA ALA A 112 20.78 3.72 -9.02
C ALA A 112 19.46 3.37 -8.29
N LEU A 113 18.34 3.34 -9.01
CA LEU A 113 17.02 3.02 -8.45
C LEU A 113 16.58 1.58 -8.71
N GLU A 114 17.30 0.83 -9.54
CA GLU A 114 16.96 -0.56 -9.86
C GLU A 114 17.21 -1.51 -8.69
N ALA A 115 18.16 -1.20 -7.83
CA ALA A 115 18.51 -2.01 -6.66
C ALA A 115 17.66 -1.58 -5.46
N CYS A 116 16.56 -2.28 -5.23
CA CYS A 116 15.72 -2.06 -4.06
C CYS A 116 16.09 -3.02 -2.95
#